data_b74168cf140d9ccc07067fdadd0e6161
#
_entry.id   b74168cf140d9ccc07067fdadd0e6161
#
_cell.length_a   1.000
_cell.length_b   1.000
_cell.length_c   1.000
_cell.angle_alpha   90.00
_cell.angle_beta   90.00
_cell.angle_gamma   90.00
#
_symmetry.space_group_name_H-M   'P 1'
#
loop_
_entity.id
_entity.type
_entity.pdbx_description
1 polymer ?
#
loop_
_entity_poly.entity_id
_entity_poly.type
_entity_poly.pdbx_seq_one_letter_code
_entity_poly.pdbx_strand_id
1 'polypeptide(L)'
;TQTGWVFSDHLAHVCAKAAGIRSKARRPKSVQPGLEHKVFKNEIQGYWNASKPLEIVVSDMTVLRNKGTLWEWTYILDTFNNEIIASSLSSKRADIKPYFETLEQLKAKIKGAEHPVILHTDQGAVYSSRAYQQAHLNYNITRSMSRSGTPTDNPIIEAINGWIKEELYYDYSYHKVDDLPKLINEYIIYYNNERTAYALNYKTPTQYKRELGFE
;
A
#
# COMPACT_ATOMS: atom_id res chain seq x y z
N THR A 1 -30.82 15.43 -25.19
CA THR A 1 -32.22 14.98 -24.89
C THR A 1 -33.12 15.58 -25.91
N GLN A 2 -33.79 14.74 -26.72
CA GLN A 2 -34.68 15.17 -27.81
C GLN A 2 -35.96 15.88 -27.32
N THR A 3 -36.22 15.91 -26.03
CA THR A 3 -37.50 16.44 -25.46
C THR A 3 -37.35 17.68 -24.56
N GLY A 4 -36.12 18.16 -24.32
CA GLY A 4 -35.88 19.32 -23.44
C GLY A 4 -36.24 19.15 -21.96
N TRP A 5 -36.60 17.95 -21.52
CA TRP A 5 -36.92 17.64 -20.13
C TRP A 5 -35.66 17.42 -19.28
N VAL A 6 -35.58 18.12 -18.16
CA VAL A 6 -34.51 17.92 -17.17
C VAL A 6 -35.05 17.08 -16.02
N PHE A 7 -34.48 15.91 -15.80
CA PHE A 7 -34.83 15.03 -14.69
C PHE A 7 -33.77 15.12 -13.59
N SER A 8 -34.20 15.30 -12.35
CA SER A 8 -33.33 15.01 -11.21
C SER A 8 -33.22 13.52 -10.99
N ASP A 9 -32.10 13.05 -10.38
CA ASP A 9 -31.90 11.62 -10.03
C ASP A 9 -33.05 11.10 -9.15
N HIS A 10 -33.58 11.92 -8.26
CA HIS A 10 -34.72 11.59 -7.41
C HIS A 10 -35.98 11.31 -8.26
N LEU A 11 -36.28 12.18 -9.20
CA LEU A 11 -37.48 12.03 -10.07
C LEU A 11 -37.34 10.82 -10.98
N ALA A 12 -36.11 10.58 -11.51
CA ALA A 12 -35.82 9.38 -12.30
C ALA A 12 -36.05 8.08 -11.51
N HIS A 13 -35.67 8.05 -10.24
CA HIS A 13 -35.92 6.94 -9.34
C HIS A 13 -37.42 6.72 -9.05
N VAL A 14 -38.15 7.78 -8.81
CA VAL A 14 -39.60 7.73 -8.55
C VAL A 14 -40.32 7.19 -9.77
N CYS A 15 -40.02 7.72 -10.95
CA CYS A 15 -40.63 7.27 -12.22
C CYS A 15 -40.28 5.82 -12.53
N ALA A 16 -39.03 5.42 -12.37
CA ALA A 16 -38.60 4.03 -12.57
C ALA A 16 -39.33 3.05 -11.63
N LYS A 17 -39.49 3.44 -10.36
CA LYS A 17 -40.24 2.65 -9.38
C LYS A 17 -41.71 2.51 -9.75
N ALA A 18 -42.38 3.62 -10.18
CA ALA A 18 -43.77 3.61 -10.60
C ALA A 18 -43.99 2.79 -11.87
N ALA A 19 -43.03 2.78 -12.80
CA ALA A 19 -43.05 1.98 -14.01
C ALA A 19 -42.62 0.51 -13.82
N GLY A 20 -42.31 0.08 -12.58
CA GLY A 20 -41.82 -1.27 -12.31
C GLY A 20 -40.44 -1.59 -12.88
N ILE A 21 -39.70 -0.57 -13.33
CA ILE A 21 -38.34 -0.72 -13.89
C ILE A 21 -37.36 -0.89 -12.74
N ARG A 22 -36.60 -1.99 -12.77
CA ARG A 22 -35.52 -2.22 -11.81
C ARG A 22 -34.17 -2.26 -12.52
N SER A 23 -33.20 -1.55 -11.96
CA SER A 23 -31.83 -1.65 -12.43
C SER A 23 -31.31 -3.07 -12.29
N LYS A 24 -30.75 -3.63 -13.37
CA LYS A 24 -30.03 -4.91 -13.36
C LYS A 24 -28.61 -4.77 -12.83
N ALA A 25 -28.13 -3.53 -12.61
CA ALA A 25 -26.84 -3.33 -11.99
C ALA A 25 -26.85 -3.93 -10.59
N ARG A 26 -26.00 -4.92 -10.38
CA ARG A 26 -25.75 -5.45 -9.03
C ARG A 26 -25.13 -4.33 -8.21
N ARG A 27 -25.85 -3.84 -7.22
CA ARG A 27 -25.22 -3.03 -6.18
C ARG A 27 -24.10 -3.92 -5.59
N PRO A 28 -22.86 -3.45 -5.51
CA PRO A 28 -21.88 -4.16 -4.72
C PRO A 28 -22.53 -4.38 -3.35
N LYS A 29 -22.51 -5.63 -2.87
CA LYS A 29 -22.93 -5.88 -1.50
C LYS A 29 -22.00 -5.02 -0.66
N SER A 30 -22.53 -3.97 -0.01
CA SER A 30 -21.82 -3.32 1.06
C SER A 30 -21.66 -4.40 2.13
N VAL A 31 -20.53 -5.05 2.13
CA VAL A 31 -20.09 -5.79 3.30
C VAL A 31 -19.87 -4.70 4.32
N GLN A 32 -20.84 -4.50 5.21
CA GLN A 32 -20.53 -3.76 6.43
C GLN A 32 -19.35 -4.51 7.03
N PRO A 33 -18.24 -3.83 7.35
CA PRO A 33 -17.15 -4.47 8.05
C PRO A 33 -17.79 -5.12 9.27
N GLY A 34 -17.75 -6.45 9.35
CA GLY A 34 -18.21 -7.15 10.51
C GLY A 34 -17.36 -6.72 11.70
N LEU A 35 -17.73 -7.12 12.91
CA LEU A 35 -16.94 -6.93 14.15
C LEU A 35 -15.49 -7.48 14.05
N GLU A 36 -15.15 -8.14 12.95
CA GLU A 36 -13.84 -8.70 12.62
C GLU A 36 -12.83 -7.67 12.08
N HIS A 37 -13.30 -6.50 11.62
CA HIS A 37 -12.44 -5.47 11.06
C HIS A 37 -12.23 -4.34 12.07
N LYS A 38 -10.97 -4.09 12.41
CA LYS A 38 -10.59 -2.98 13.28
C LYS A 38 -9.90 -1.90 12.49
N VAL A 39 -10.47 -0.70 12.52
CA VAL A 39 -9.83 0.52 12.02
C VAL A 39 -9.03 1.15 13.15
N PHE A 40 -7.77 1.44 12.87
CA PHE A 40 -6.89 2.14 13.80
C PHE A 40 -6.89 3.63 13.50
N LYS A 41 -6.64 4.43 14.53
CA LYS A 41 -6.51 5.88 14.38
C LYS A 41 -5.29 6.22 13.52
N ASN A 42 -5.33 7.33 12.80
CA ASN A 42 -4.16 7.88 12.14
C ASN A 42 -3.24 8.51 13.20
N GLU A 43 -2.18 7.79 13.57
CA GLU A 43 -1.20 8.26 14.56
C GLU A 43 -0.18 9.24 13.96
N ILE A 44 -0.05 9.27 12.62
CA ILE A 44 0.93 10.12 11.92
C ILE A 44 0.41 11.55 11.80
N GLN A 45 -0.89 11.74 11.52
CA GLN A 45 -1.55 13.06 11.40
C GLN A 45 -0.79 14.07 10.51
N GLY A 46 -0.13 13.57 9.44
CA GLY A 46 0.66 14.38 8.51
C GLY A 46 2.12 14.60 8.91
N TYR A 47 2.56 14.11 10.06
CA TYR A 47 3.96 14.18 10.50
C TYR A 47 4.76 12.97 9.98
N TRP A 48 5.36 13.15 8.81
CA TRP A 48 6.12 12.09 8.11
C TRP A 48 7.62 12.12 8.38
N ASN A 49 8.10 13.02 9.23
CA ASN A 49 9.52 13.21 9.49
C ASN A 49 10.02 12.20 10.53
N ALA A 50 10.34 10.98 10.09
CA ALA A 50 11.02 10.01 10.92
C ALA A 50 12.43 10.52 11.26
N SER A 51 12.85 10.43 12.51
CA SER A 51 14.16 10.86 12.99
C SER A 51 15.22 9.76 12.93
N LYS A 52 14.80 8.53 12.77
CA LYS A 52 15.64 7.33 12.74
C LYS A 52 14.97 6.20 11.94
N PRO A 53 15.77 5.20 11.49
CA PRO A 53 15.22 4.04 10.79
C PRO A 53 14.17 3.31 11.61
N LEU A 54 13.17 2.75 10.92
CA LEU A 54 12.08 1.94 11.50
C LEU A 54 11.20 2.69 12.52
N GLU A 55 11.22 4.02 12.55
CA GLU A 55 10.31 4.80 13.39
C GLU A 55 8.91 4.82 12.80
N ILE A 56 8.81 5.12 11.50
CA ILE A 56 7.57 5.11 10.73
C ILE A 56 7.79 4.30 9.47
N VAL A 57 7.04 3.24 9.31
CA VAL A 57 7.03 2.44 8.08
C VAL A 57 5.65 2.42 7.46
N VAL A 58 5.59 2.42 6.14
CA VAL A 58 4.34 2.39 5.39
C VAL A 58 4.25 1.11 4.57
N SER A 59 3.07 0.53 4.50
CA SER A 59 2.83 -0.65 3.67
C SER A 59 1.64 -0.42 2.76
N ASP A 60 1.80 -0.84 1.51
CA ASP A 60 0.74 -0.80 0.50
C ASP A 60 0.85 -2.00 -0.45
N MET A 61 -0.24 -2.26 -1.17
CA MET A 61 -0.29 -3.27 -2.22
C MET A 61 -0.53 -2.61 -3.56
N THR A 62 0.32 -2.93 -4.51
CA THR A 62 0.19 -2.44 -5.87
C THR A 62 0.08 -3.58 -6.87
N VAL A 63 -0.61 -3.33 -7.98
CA VAL A 63 -0.81 -4.34 -9.03
C VAL A 63 0.13 -4.07 -10.20
N LEU A 64 0.83 -5.12 -10.61
CA LEU A 64 1.65 -5.17 -11.81
C LEU A 64 1.03 -6.13 -12.83
N ARG A 65 0.98 -5.75 -14.09
CA ARG A 65 0.48 -6.63 -15.17
C ARG A 65 1.66 -7.09 -16.03
N ASN A 66 1.96 -8.39 -15.96
CA ASN A 66 3.00 -9.02 -16.76
C ASN A 66 2.38 -10.11 -17.65
N LYS A 67 2.59 -10.04 -18.96
CA LYS A 67 2.12 -11.06 -19.94
C LYS A 67 0.66 -11.50 -19.73
N GLY A 68 -0.23 -10.54 -19.41
CA GLY A 68 -1.64 -10.83 -19.16
C GLY A 68 -1.97 -11.29 -17.74
N THR A 69 -0.99 -11.69 -16.93
CA THR A 69 -1.16 -12.05 -15.53
C THR A 69 -1.12 -10.81 -14.64
N LEU A 70 -2.05 -10.73 -13.71
CA LEU A 70 -2.03 -9.71 -12.65
C LEU A 70 -1.24 -10.26 -11.47
N TRP A 71 -0.27 -9.47 -11.03
CA TRP A 71 0.55 -9.73 -9.86
C TRP A 71 0.26 -8.69 -8.80
N GLU A 72 -0.02 -9.12 -7.58
CA GLU A 72 -0.19 -8.28 -6.41
C GLU A 72 1.14 -8.20 -5.66
N TRP A 73 1.74 -7.01 -5.64
CA TRP A 73 3.02 -6.75 -4.97
C TRP A 73 2.77 -5.93 -3.72
N THR A 74 3.03 -6.53 -2.57
CA THR A 74 2.98 -5.87 -1.27
C THR A 74 4.41 -5.59 -0.81
N TYR A 75 4.67 -4.36 -0.36
CA TYR A 75 5.96 -4.03 0.21
C TYR A 75 5.83 -3.08 1.40
N ILE A 76 6.87 -2.99 2.20
CA ILE A 76 7.00 -2.06 3.32
C ILE A 76 8.17 -1.14 3.04
N LEU A 77 7.93 0.16 3.18
CA LEU A 77 8.89 1.23 3.01
C LEU A 77 9.19 1.86 4.37
N ASP A 78 10.46 2.07 4.68
CA ASP A 78 10.90 2.91 5.79
C ASP A 78 10.89 4.38 5.36
N THR A 79 10.11 5.23 6.02
CA THR A 79 9.96 6.63 5.65
C THR A 79 11.17 7.48 6.03
N PHE A 80 12.07 6.98 6.86
CA PHE A 80 13.29 7.68 7.24
C PHE A 80 14.23 7.90 6.05
N ASN A 81 14.43 6.87 5.25
CA ASN A 81 15.35 6.88 4.11
C ASN A 81 14.71 6.37 2.80
N ASN A 82 13.41 6.14 2.79
CA ASN A 82 12.67 5.57 1.66
C ASN A 82 13.16 4.17 1.23
N GLU A 83 13.75 3.40 2.13
CA GLU A 83 14.23 2.03 1.87
C GLU A 83 13.06 1.06 1.77
N ILE A 84 13.03 0.21 0.74
CA ILE A 84 12.12 -0.94 0.69
C ILE A 84 12.70 -2.01 1.60
N ILE A 85 12.08 -2.21 2.77
CA ILE A 85 12.58 -3.09 3.82
C ILE A 85 11.95 -4.48 3.83
N ALA A 86 10.80 -4.63 3.20
CA ALA A 86 10.10 -5.92 3.08
C ALA A 86 9.34 -5.95 1.76
N SER A 87 9.25 -7.12 1.15
CA SER A 87 8.58 -7.30 -0.15
C SER A 87 8.04 -8.71 -0.31
N SER A 88 6.86 -8.82 -0.89
CA SER A 88 6.31 -10.11 -1.35
C SER A 88 5.39 -9.91 -2.53
N LEU A 89 5.40 -10.87 -3.46
CA LEU A 89 4.69 -10.84 -4.72
C LEU A 89 3.87 -12.11 -4.90
N SER A 90 2.62 -11.98 -5.38
CA SER A 90 1.78 -13.13 -5.71
C SER A 90 1.05 -12.93 -7.03
N SER A 91 0.97 -13.97 -7.85
CA SER A 91 0.13 -14.02 -9.05
C SER A 91 -1.31 -14.44 -8.76
N LYS A 92 -1.61 -14.83 -7.53
CA LYS A 92 -2.95 -15.21 -7.10
C LYS A 92 -3.72 -13.97 -6.68
N ARG A 93 -4.86 -13.74 -7.33
CA ARG A 93 -5.71 -12.58 -7.03
C ARG A 93 -6.28 -12.65 -5.61
N ALA A 94 -6.29 -11.51 -4.93
CA ALA A 94 -6.74 -11.36 -3.54
C ALA A 94 -6.01 -12.31 -2.58
N ASP A 95 -4.72 -12.53 -2.81
CA ASP A 95 -3.90 -13.34 -1.94
C ASP A 95 -3.51 -12.55 -0.68
N ILE A 96 -3.83 -13.13 0.47
CA ILE A 96 -3.47 -12.53 1.76
C ILE A 96 -2.00 -12.79 2.15
N LYS A 97 -1.38 -13.81 1.52
CA LYS A 97 -0.03 -14.27 1.85
C LYS A 97 1.04 -13.17 1.76
N PRO A 98 1.12 -12.33 0.71
CA PRO A 98 2.10 -11.25 0.64
C PRO A 98 2.06 -10.29 1.82
N TYR A 99 0.88 -9.98 2.34
CA TYR A 99 0.72 -9.09 3.49
C TYR A 99 1.34 -9.67 4.77
N PHE A 100 1.17 -10.98 4.99
CA PHE A 100 1.74 -11.65 6.16
C PHE A 100 3.24 -11.89 5.99
N GLU A 101 3.70 -12.21 4.79
CA GLU A 101 5.13 -12.39 4.51
C GLU A 101 5.92 -11.09 4.71
N THR A 102 5.39 -9.95 4.26
CA THR A 102 6.02 -8.65 4.51
C THR A 102 5.98 -8.28 5.99
N LEU A 103 4.90 -8.62 6.70
CA LEU A 103 4.84 -8.43 8.15
C LEU A 103 5.89 -9.28 8.90
N GLU A 104 6.08 -10.54 8.51
CA GLU A 104 7.13 -11.39 9.10
C GLU A 104 8.54 -10.84 8.84
N GLN A 105 8.79 -10.33 7.64
CA GLN A 105 10.06 -9.66 7.32
C GLN A 105 10.27 -8.41 8.18
N LEU A 106 9.23 -7.59 8.39
CA LEU A 106 9.28 -6.44 9.29
C LEU A 106 9.58 -6.88 10.72
N LYS A 107 8.87 -7.88 11.24
CA LYS A 107 9.06 -8.41 12.59
C LYS A 107 10.49 -8.90 12.83
N ALA A 108 11.11 -9.52 11.82
CA ALA A 108 12.50 -9.94 11.89
C ALA A 108 13.46 -8.74 12.00
N LYS A 109 13.19 -7.66 11.27
CA LYS A 109 14.03 -6.44 11.29
C LYS A 109 13.90 -5.64 12.58
N ILE A 110 12.71 -5.59 13.18
CA ILE A 110 12.48 -4.84 14.43
C ILE A 110 12.78 -5.65 15.70
N LYS A 111 13.25 -6.89 15.55
CA LYS A 111 13.64 -7.72 16.69
C LYS A 111 14.81 -7.07 17.42
N GLY A 112 14.56 -6.60 18.64
CA GLY A 112 15.54 -5.86 19.45
C GLY A 112 15.50 -4.34 19.24
N ALA A 113 14.55 -3.80 18.47
CA ALA A 113 14.36 -2.35 18.40
C ALA A 113 13.91 -1.80 19.76
N GLU A 114 14.60 -0.75 20.22
CA GLU A 114 14.36 -0.11 21.53
C GLU A 114 13.12 0.81 21.52
N HIS A 115 12.57 1.09 20.35
CA HIS A 115 11.42 1.99 20.18
C HIS A 115 10.27 1.30 19.44
N PRO A 116 9.01 1.74 19.68
CA PRO A 116 7.89 1.26 18.90
C PRO A 116 8.01 1.69 17.43
N VAL A 117 7.60 0.81 16.54
CA VAL A 117 7.53 1.07 15.10
C VAL A 117 6.09 1.41 14.74
N ILE A 118 5.85 2.55 14.11
CA ILE A 118 4.53 2.89 13.57
C ILE A 118 4.38 2.24 12.20
N LEU A 119 3.50 1.25 12.10
CA LEU A 119 3.13 0.65 10.81
C LEU A 119 1.85 1.33 10.29
N HIS A 120 2.01 2.20 9.29
CA HIS A 120 0.92 2.89 8.63
C HIS A 120 0.46 2.16 7.37
N THR A 121 -0.85 2.03 7.21
CA THR A 121 -1.46 1.34 6.07
C THR A 121 -2.76 2.04 5.69
N ASP A 122 -3.33 1.68 4.56
CA ASP A 122 -4.73 2.00 4.26
C ASP A 122 -5.70 1.16 5.13
N GLN A 123 -7.00 1.38 4.93
CA GLN A 123 -8.07 0.62 5.57
C GLN A 123 -8.46 -0.65 4.79
N GLY A 124 -7.56 -1.19 3.98
CA GLY A 124 -7.79 -2.41 3.20
C GLY A 124 -8.24 -3.59 4.07
N ALA A 125 -9.06 -4.47 3.50
CA ALA A 125 -9.68 -5.58 4.22
C ALA A 125 -8.67 -6.49 4.93
N VAL A 126 -7.47 -6.69 4.36
CA VAL A 126 -6.43 -7.52 4.96
C VAL A 126 -5.82 -6.80 6.16
N TYR A 127 -5.42 -5.52 5.99
CA TYR A 127 -4.81 -4.74 7.07
C TYR A 127 -5.75 -4.52 8.26
N SER A 128 -7.05 -4.38 8.01
CA SER A 128 -8.06 -4.21 9.06
C SER A 128 -8.52 -5.54 9.69
N SER A 129 -8.13 -6.68 9.13
CA SER A 129 -8.58 -7.99 9.58
C SER A 129 -8.06 -8.33 10.99
N ARG A 130 -8.85 -9.11 11.74
CA ARG A 130 -8.46 -9.61 13.04
C ARG A 130 -7.20 -10.48 12.97
N ALA A 131 -7.06 -11.29 11.91
CA ALA A 131 -5.89 -12.15 11.73
C ALA A 131 -4.61 -11.31 11.61
N TYR A 132 -4.62 -10.25 10.80
CA TYR A 132 -3.48 -9.35 10.65
C TYR A 132 -3.14 -8.62 11.96
N GLN A 133 -4.18 -8.19 12.71
CA GLN A 133 -3.98 -7.59 14.03
C GLN A 133 -3.33 -8.58 15.00
N GLN A 134 -3.81 -9.82 15.06
CA GLN A 134 -3.26 -10.84 15.97
C GLN A 134 -1.81 -11.20 15.62
N ALA A 135 -1.43 -11.18 14.34
CA ALA A 135 -0.10 -11.55 13.89
C ALA A 135 1.03 -10.65 14.41
N HIS A 136 0.72 -9.46 14.95
CA HIS A 136 1.73 -8.52 15.46
C HIS A 136 1.49 -8.05 16.91
N LEU A 137 0.48 -8.60 17.62
CA LEU A 137 0.14 -8.15 18.97
C LEU A 137 1.29 -8.21 19.99
N ASN A 138 2.21 -9.17 19.80
CA ASN A 138 3.35 -9.36 20.73
C ASN A 138 4.63 -8.65 20.26
N TYR A 139 4.51 -7.78 19.26
CA TYR A 139 5.62 -7.00 18.71
C TYR A 139 5.44 -5.53 19.03
N ASN A 140 6.54 -4.81 19.13
CA ASN A 140 6.53 -3.37 19.41
C ASN A 140 6.09 -2.56 18.16
N ILE A 141 4.87 -2.86 17.66
CA ILE A 141 4.26 -2.24 16.47
C ILE A 141 3.02 -1.47 16.89
N THR A 142 3.04 -0.17 16.68
CA THR A 142 1.86 0.70 16.77
C THR A 142 1.19 0.77 15.40
N ARG A 143 -0.09 0.42 15.32
CA ARG A 143 -0.85 0.49 14.07
C ARG A 143 -1.39 1.89 13.85
N SER A 144 -1.25 2.36 12.62
CA SER A 144 -1.81 3.61 12.12
C SER A 144 -2.50 3.36 10.77
N MET A 145 -3.63 4.01 10.51
CA MET A 145 -4.35 3.87 9.24
C MET A 145 -4.74 5.22 8.68
N SER A 146 -4.64 5.35 7.35
CA SER A 146 -5.21 6.47 6.59
C SER A 146 -6.71 6.53 6.80
N ARG A 147 -7.30 7.72 6.79
CA ARG A 147 -8.74 7.89 6.76
C ARG A 147 -9.31 7.44 5.41
N SER A 148 -10.47 6.84 5.42
CA SER A 148 -11.13 6.42 4.18
C SER A 148 -11.38 7.61 3.25
N GLY A 149 -10.97 7.46 1.98
CA GLY A 149 -11.15 8.51 0.96
C GLY A 149 -10.25 9.74 1.13
N THR A 150 -9.17 9.65 1.90
CA THR A 150 -8.22 10.75 2.12
C THR A 150 -6.83 10.37 1.61
N PRO A 151 -6.54 10.52 0.29
CA PRO A 151 -5.23 10.19 -0.29
C PRO A 151 -4.07 10.93 0.40
N THR A 152 -4.31 12.15 0.85
CA THR A 152 -3.31 12.97 1.56
C THR A 152 -2.83 12.37 2.87
N ASP A 153 -3.46 11.31 3.36
CA ASP A 153 -3.03 10.61 4.58
C ASP A 153 -1.90 9.60 4.32
N ASN A 154 -1.54 9.32 3.04
CA ASN A 154 -0.42 8.43 2.70
C ASN A 154 0.36 8.89 1.45
N PRO A 155 0.80 10.16 1.41
CA PRO A 155 1.37 10.76 0.20
C PRO A 155 2.72 10.15 -0.20
N ILE A 156 3.50 9.65 0.77
CA ILE A 156 4.84 9.12 0.52
C ILE A 156 4.77 7.86 -0.34
N ILE A 157 3.99 6.86 0.09
CA ILE A 157 3.94 5.59 -0.63
C ILE A 157 3.19 5.74 -1.97
N GLU A 158 2.21 6.66 -2.06
CA GLU A 158 1.54 6.95 -3.33
C GLU A 158 2.49 7.55 -4.37
N ALA A 159 3.32 8.53 -3.98
CA ALA A 159 4.33 9.12 -4.85
C ALA A 159 5.37 8.08 -5.27
N ILE A 160 5.87 7.29 -4.33
CA ILE A 160 6.87 6.25 -4.59
C ILE A 160 6.30 5.15 -5.47
N ASN A 161 5.06 4.72 -5.26
CA ASN A 161 4.37 3.77 -6.13
C ASN A 161 4.29 4.27 -7.58
N GLY A 162 4.03 5.55 -7.78
CA GLY A 162 4.02 6.17 -9.10
C GLY A 162 5.37 6.02 -9.79
N TRP A 163 6.44 6.49 -9.15
CA TRP A 163 7.80 6.43 -9.70
C TRP A 163 8.30 5.00 -9.94
N ILE A 164 8.11 4.10 -8.98
CA ILE A 164 8.49 2.70 -9.14
C ILE A 164 7.80 2.05 -10.34
N LYS A 165 6.51 2.30 -10.52
CA LYS A 165 5.78 1.76 -11.67
C LYS A 165 6.27 2.31 -13.00
N GLU A 166 6.59 3.59 -13.06
CA GLU A 166 7.14 4.21 -14.27
C GLU A 166 8.51 3.63 -14.59
N GLU A 167 9.43 3.55 -13.64
CA GLU A 167 10.75 2.96 -13.82
C GLU A 167 10.65 1.48 -14.24
N LEU A 168 9.86 0.68 -13.54
CA LEU A 168 9.65 -0.73 -13.90
C LEU A 168 9.07 -0.88 -15.31
N TYR A 169 8.20 0.04 -15.74
CA TYR A 169 7.58 -0.02 -17.07
C TYR A 169 8.54 0.40 -18.18
N TYR A 170 9.18 1.55 -18.05
CA TYR A 170 9.99 2.15 -19.10
C TYR A 170 11.42 1.59 -19.13
N ASP A 171 12.06 1.44 -17.97
CA ASP A 171 13.47 1.06 -17.91
C ASP A 171 13.66 -0.46 -17.85
N TYR A 172 12.76 -1.17 -17.15
CA TYR A 172 12.87 -2.61 -16.96
C TYR A 172 11.90 -3.43 -17.81
N SER A 173 10.97 -2.79 -18.52
CA SER A 173 9.96 -3.49 -19.36
C SER A 173 9.27 -4.65 -18.62
N TYR A 174 8.94 -4.48 -17.34
CA TYR A 174 8.45 -5.54 -16.47
C TYR A 174 7.27 -6.32 -17.05
N HIS A 175 6.49 -5.68 -17.93
CA HIS A 175 5.32 -6.26 -18.58
C HIS A 175 5.65 -7.33 -19.62
N LYS A 176 6.93 -7.53 -19.97
CA LYS A 176 7.43 -8.48 -20.99
C LYS A 176 8.36 -9.57 -20.46
N VAL A 177 8.82 -9.46 -19.21
CA VAL A 177 9.81 -10.39 -18.66
C VAL A 177 9.22 -11.78 -18.38
N ASP A 178 10.07 -12.81 -18.39
CA ASP A 178 9.65 -14.18 -18.11
C ASP A 178 9.52 -14.43 -16.61
N ASP A 179 10.38 -13.85 -15.81
CA ASP A 179 10.44 -14.03 -14.35
C ASP A 179 10.29 -12.68 -13.64
N LEU A 180 9.03 -12.29 -13.40
CA LEU A 180 8.74 -11.05 -12.70
C LEU A 180 9.21 -11.06 -11.23
N PRO A 181 9.07 -12.14 -10.45
CA PRO A 181 9.63 -12.23 -9.10
C PRO A 181 11.12 -11.93 -9.04
N LYS A 182 11.91 -12.52 -9.94
CA LYS A 182 13.35 -12.26 -10.04
C LYS A 182 13.62 -10.79 -10.33
N LEU A 183 12.95 -10.22 -11.33
CA LEU A 183 13.11 -8.80 -11.67
C LEU A 183 12.80 -7.89 -10.48
N ILE A 184 11.71 -8.14 -9.76
CA ILE A 184 11.34 -7.32 -8.61
C ILE A 184 12.39 -7.39 -7.49
N ASN A 185 12.97 -8.56 -7.25
CA ASN A 185 14.06 -8.70 -6.27
C ASN A 185 15.31 -7.92 -6.71
N GLU A 186 15.70 -8.01 -7.98
CA GLU A 186 16.83 -7.25 -8.55
C GLU A 186 16.56 -5.74 -8.50
N TYR A 187 15.32 -5.33 -8.81
CA TYR A 187 14.91 -3.94 -8.74
C TYR A 187 14.98 -3.37 -7.31
N ILE A 188 14.58 -4.14 -6.30
CA ILE A 188 14.68 -3.69 -4.90
C ILE A 188 16.15 -3.49 -4.49
N ILE A 189 17.05 -4.36 -4.94
CA ILE A 189 18.48 -4.20 -4.68
C ILE A 189 18.99 -2.92 -5.34
N TYR A 190 18.69 -2.68 -6.60
CA TYR A 190 18.99 -1.45 -7.31
C TYR A 190 18.40 -0.22 -6.62
N TYR A 191 17.11 -0.26 -6.28
CA TYR A 191 16.37 0.83 -5.63
C TYR A 191 17.04 1.26 -4.32
N ASN A 192 17.41 0.30 -3.49
CA ASN A 192 17.99 0.59 -2.18
C ASN A 192 19.46 1.02 -2.24
N ASN A 193 20.26 0.53 -3.20
CA ASN A 193 21.70 0.66 -3.18
C ASN A 193 22.29 1.51 -4.32
N GLU A 194 21.56 1.72 -5.41
CA GLU A 194 22.08 2.40 -6.61
C GLU A 194 21.22 3.58 -7.03
N ARG A 195 19.90 3.51 -6.84
CA ARG A 195 18.96 4.57 -7.21
C ARG A 195 19.09 5.76 -6.27
N THR A 196 19.55 6.89 -6.79
CA THR A 196 19.63 8.13 -6.05
C THR A 196 18.28 8.87 -6.06
N ALA A 197 17.96 9.59 -5.00
CA ALA A 197 16.74 10.37 -4.88
C ALA A 197 17.00 11.82 -4.44
N TYR A 198 16.31 12.77 -5.08
CA TYR A 198 16.41 14.19 -4.71
C TYR A 198 16.07 14.43 -3.23
N ALA A 199 15.00 13.77 -2.75
CA ALA A 199 14.58 13.87 -1.34
C ALA A 199 15.62 13.36 -0.33
N LEU A 200 16.60 12.58 -0.78
CA LEU A 200 17.71 12.06 0.01
C LEU A 200 19.04 12.79 -0.31
N ASN A 201 18.98 14.04 -0.78
CA ASN A 201 20.16 14.80 -1.20
C ASN A 201 20.98 14.06 -2.28
N TYR A 202 20.33 13.47 -3.27
CA TYR A 202 20.93 12.66 -4.33
C TYR A 202 21.72 11.43 -3.86
N LYS A 203 21.33 10.89 -2.71
CA LYS A 203 21.87 9.64 -2.17
C LYS A 203 20.90 8.49 -2.40
N THR A 204 21.43 7.28 -2.33
CA THR A 204 20.58 6.09 -2.26
C THR A 204 20.01 5.93 -0.85
N PRO A 205 18.92 5.18 -0.67
CA PRO A 205 18.39 4.85 0.65
C PRO A 205 19.47 4.35 1.63
N THR A 206 20.30 3.41 1.18
CA THR A 206 21.37 2.83 2.01
C THR A 206 22.47 3.84 2.32
N GLN A 207 22.90 4.67 1.35
CA GLN A 207 23.91 5.71 1.58
C GLN A 207 23.42 6.76 2.58
N TYR A 208 22.17 7.24 2.41
CA TYR A 208 21.58 8.22 3.30
C TYR A 208 21.55 7.73 4.76
N LYS A 209 21.12 6.49 4.96
CA LYS A 209 21.08 5.85 6.28
C LYS A 209 22.46 5.78 6.93
N ARG A 210 23.48 5.30 6.19
CA ARG A 210 24.86 5.16 6.68
C ARG A 210 25.52 6.49 7.05
N GLU A 211 25.34 7.53 6.24
CA GLU A 211 25.92 8.83 6.51
C GLU A 211 25.35 9.51 7.75
N LEU A 212 24.14 9.15 8.15
CA LEU A 212 23.53 9.60 9.40
C LEU A 212 23.90 8.71 10.60
N GLY A 213 24.79 7.74 10.43
CA GLY A 213 25.34 6.90 11.50
C GLY A 213 24.49 5.67 11.82
N PHE A 214 23.55 5.28 10.94
CA PHE A 214 22.75 4.07 11.11
C PHE A 214 23.25 2.96 10.19
N GLU A 215 23.34 1.73 10.69
CA GLU A 215 23.70 0.53 9.92
C GLU A 215 22.49 -0.16 9.26
#